data_61c363b17cc17ab70a0e455eb16b9633
#
_entry.id   61c363b17cc17ab70a0e455eb16b9633
#
_cell.length_a   1.000
_cell.length_b   1.000
_cell.length_c   1.000
_cell.angle_alpha   90.00
_cell.angle_beta   90.00
_cell.angle_gamma   90.00
#
_symmetry.space_group_name_H-M   'P 1'
#
loop_
_entity.id
_entity.type
_entity.pdbx_description
1 polymer ?
#
loop_
_entity_poly.entity_id
_entity_poly.type
_entity_poly.pdbx_seq_one_letter_code
_entity_poly.pdbx_strand_id
1 'polypeptide(L)'
;MADTRKTKLLIIGSGPAGYTAGVYASRAMLDPILVQGIEPGGQLTTTTEVENWPGDSEVQGPDLMARMQDHAKAMGTEIIGDIITDLDLSSRPFHAKGDSGTTYVADAVVLATGARAKWLGLESEEKFKGFGVSACATCDGFFYRNQEIVVIGGGNTAVEEALFLTKFASKVTLIHRRDELRAEKILIDRLMKNPKIEPLWFHQLKEVYGTDAPLGVEGVKVKHVQTGEITDIPCKGVFVAIGHAPASELVKDVLETHMGGYVVTKPDSTETSIPGVFAAGDLTDHKYRQAVTSAGMGCMAALEAERFLGEVGDDEGKDTSLPLGYGAKVNSDA
;
A
#
# COMPACT_ATOMS: atom_id res chain seq x y z
N MET A 1 18.85 27.86 12.28
CA MET A 1 18.30 28.20 10.97
C MET A 1 17.68 26.92 10.43
N ALA A 2 16.48 26.96 9.89
CA ALA A 2 15.88 25.79 9.25
C ALA A 2 16.79 25.35 8.09
N ASP A 3 17.14 24.06 8.03
CA ASP A 3 17.93 23.50 6.94
C ASP A 3 17.06 23.45 5.68
N THR A 4 17.62 23.88 4.52
CA THR A 4 16.93 23.83 3.22
C THR A 4 17.71 22.95 2.29
N ARG A 5 17.05 21.88 1.81
CA ARG A 5 17.64 20.91 0.86
C ARG A 5 16.96 21.03 -0.49
N LYS A 6 17.76 21.11 -1.54
CA LYS A 6 17.28 21.20 -2.91
C LYS A 6 17.59 19.91 -3.66
N THR A 7 16.67 19.47 -4.48
CA THR A 7 16.82 18.29 -5.34
C THR A 7 16.00 18.45 -6.62
N LYS A 8 16.37 17.76 -7.67
CA LYS A 8 15.54 17.65 -8.88
C LYS A 8 14.31 16.79 -8.61
N LEU A 9 14.44 15.72 -7.79
CA LEU A 9 13.37 14.80 -7.50
C LEU A 9 13.30 14.48 -6.00
N LEU A 10 12.18 14.82 -5.37
CA LEU A 10 11.85 14.41 -4.01
C LEU A 10 10.97 13.17 -4.05
N ILE A 11 11.38 12.11 -3.33
CA ILE A 11 10.61 10.87 -3.18
C ILE A 11 10.10 10.80 -1.74
N ILE A 12 8.80 10.68 -1.55
CA ILE A 12 8.16 10.64 -0.22
C ILE A 12 7.64 9.23 0.04
N GLY A 13 8.30 8.52 0.96
CA GLY A 13 8.00 7.13 1.32
C GLY A 13 9.09 6.16 0.88
N SER A 14 9.31 5.12 1.68
CA SER A 14 10.45 4.20 1.58
C SER A 14 10.05 2.73 1.43
N GLY A 15 8.84 2.44 0.99
CA GLY A 15 8.45 1.09 0.58
C GLY A 15 9.09 0.67 -0.75
N PRO A 16 8.70 -0.48 -1.32
CA PRO A 16 9.23 -0.97 -2.60
C PRO A 16 9.13 0.05 -3.74
N ALA A 17 8.05 0.83 -3.79
CA ALA A 17 7.89 1.90 -4.78
C ALA A 17 8.93 3.00 -4.62
N GLY A 18 9.11 3.51 -3.39
CA GLY A 18 10.05 4.60 -3.11
C GLY A 18 11.51 4.21 -3.35
N TYR A 19 11.96 3.06 -2.81
CA TYR A 19 13.33 2.61 -3.05
C TYR A 19 13.60 2.32 -4.52
N THR A 20 12.64 1.72 -5.25
CA THR A 20 12.80 1.50 -6.69
C THR A 20 12.85 2.82 -7.46
N ALA A 21 11.99 3.78 -7.12
CA ALA A 21 12.06 5.12 -7.70
C ALA A 21 13.43 5.76 -7.46
N GLY A 22 13.98 5.63 -6.25
CA GLY A 22 15.33 6.11 -5.91
C GLY A 22 16.43 5.49 -6.78
N VAL A 23 16.39 4.16 -6.95
CA VAL A 23 17.35 3.46 -7.84
C VAL A 23 17.32 4.01 -9.27
N TYR A 24 16.13 4.11 -9.86
CA TYR A 24 15.99 4.56 -11.27
C TYR A 24 16.31 6.04 -11.42
N ALA A 25 15.87 6.89 -10.52
CA ALA A 25 16.16 8.32 -10.53
C ALA A 25 17.65 8.62 -10.36
N SER A 26 18.35 7.90 -9.48
CA SER A 26 19.80 8.03 -9.32
C SER A 26 20.55 7.62 -10.59
N ARG A 27 20.11 6.53 -11.25
CA ARG A 27 20.66 6.09 -12.53
C ARG A 27 20.42 7.08 -13.68
N ALA A 28 19.34 7.87 -13.59
CA ALA A 28 19.02 8.98 -14.49
C ALA A 28 19.74 10.30 -14.10
N MET A 29 20.61 10.28 -13.08
CA MET A 29 21.36 11.45 -12.59
C MET A 29 20.46 12.61 -12.13
N LEU A 30 19.33 12.26 -11.49
CA LEU A 30 18.40 13.25 -10.94
C LEU A 30 18.75 13.68 -9.51
N ASP A 31 19.82 13.11 -8.92
CA ASP A 31 20.24 13.38 -7.53
C ASP A 31 19.07 13.34 -6.54
N PRO A 32 18.31 12.21 -6.49
CA PRO A 32 17.07 12.17 -5.73
C PRO A 32 17.31 12.19 -4.22
N ILE A 33 16.44 12.92 -3.51
CA ILE A 33 16.27 12.81 -2.06
C ILE A 33 15.03 11.96 -1.78
N LEU A 34 15.22 10.91 -0.96
CA LEU A 34 14.13 10.06 -0.48
C LEU A 34 13.92 10.29 1.01
N VAL A 35 12.72 10.74 1.38
CA VAL A 35 12.29 10.89 2.79
C VAL A 35 11.51 9.66 3.21
N GLN A 36 12.02 8.95 4.23
CA GLN A 36 11.57 7.60 4.58
C GLN A 36 10.16 7.52 5.16
N GLY A 37 9.73 8.54 5.93
CA GLY A 37 8.49 8.51 6.67
C GLY A 37 8.62 7.80 8.04
N ILE A 38 7.47 7.50 8.67
CA ILE A 38 7.40 6.95 10.03
C ILE A 38 7.92 5.50 10.09
N GLU A 39 7.66 4.72 9.03
CA GLU A 39 8.00 3.29 8.96
C GLU A 39 8.98 3.05 7.81
N PRO A 40 10.31 3.18 8.06
CA PRO A 40 11.32 2.92 7.02
C PRO A 40 11.21 1.51 6.45
N GLY A 41 11.00 1.39 5.12
CA GLY A 41 10.74 0.12 4.43
C GLY A 41 9.25 -0.21 4.28
N GLY A 42 8.36 0.50 4.97
CA GLY A 42 6.90 0.35 4.85
C GLY A 42 6.38 -1.00 5.36
N GLN A 43 5.23 -1.43 4.85
CA GLN A 43 4.49 -2.60 5.34
C GLN A 43 5.27 -3.93 5.32
N LEU A 44 6.26 -4.07 4.44
CA LEU A 44 7.09 -5.29 4.40
C LEU A 44 7.98 -5.46 5.63
N THR A 45 8.29 -4.40 6.36
CA THR A 45 9.09 -4.51 7.59
C THR A 45 8.37 -5.21 8.73
N THR A 46 7.05 -5.33 8.64
CA THR A 46 6.21 -6.08 9.59
C THR A 46 5.82 -7.46 9.07
N THR A 47 6.26 -7.84 7.87
CA THR A 47 6.01 -9.15 7.25
C THR A 47 7.16 -10.09 7.57
N THR A 48 6.88 -11.29 8.09
CA THR A 48 7.92 -12.26 8.44
C THR A 48 8.52 -12.90 7.20
N GLU A 49 7.74 -13.62 6.42
CA GLU A 49 8.19 -14.38 5.25
C GLU A 49 7.57 -13.85 3.97
N VAL A 50 8.40 -13.62 2.97
CA VAL A 50 8.02 -13.17 1.63
C VAL A 50 8.50 -14.19 0.62
N GLU A 51 7.58 -14.96 0.03
CA GLU A 51 7.87 -16.00 -0.97
C GLU A 51 7.50 -15.59 -2.40
N ASN A 52 6.94 -14.41 -2.56
CA ASN A 52 6.41 -13.92 -3.84
C ASN A 52 7.19 -12.73 -4.43
N TRP A 53 8.41 -12.50 -3.92
CA TRP A 53 9.33 -11.54 -4.50
C TRP A 53 10.19 -12.23 -5.58
N PRO A 54 10.14 -11.78 -6.86
CA PRO A 54 10.94 -12.40 -7.92
C PRO A 54 12.45 -12.27 -7.65
N GLY A 55 13.13 -13.40 -7.67
CA GLY A 55 14.58 -13.49 -7.40
C GLY A 55 14.93 -14.06 -6.05
N ASP A 56 13.99 -14.14 -5.11
CA ASP A 56 14.15 -14.82 -3.83
C ASP A 56 13.04 -15.88 -3.67
N SER A 57 13.40 -17.11 -3.37
CA SER A 57 12.42 -18.17 -3.08
C SER A 57 11.75 -17.97 -1.73
N GLU A 58 12.47 -17.34 -0.80
CA GLU A 58 12.04 -17.00 0.55
C GLU A 58 12.98 -15.91 1.09
N VAL A 59 12.42 -14.86 1.64
CA VAL A 59 13.18 -13.78 2.29
C VAL A 59 12.35 -13.16 3.41
N GLN A 60 13.00 -12.76 4.50
CA GLN A 60 12.31 -11.98 5.54
C GLN A 60 12.02 -10.57 5.00
N GLY A 61 10.81 -10.07 5.27
CA GLY A 61 10.41 -8.74 4.79
C GLY A 61 11.37 -7.62 5.18
N PRO A 62 11.84 -7.53 6.46
CA PRO A 62 12.86 -6.56 6.86
C PRO A 62 14.17 -6.68 6.08
N ASP A 63 14.64 -7.91 5.79
CA ASP A 63 15.89 -8.15 5.04
C ASP A 63 15.75 -7.70 3.58
N LEU A 64 14.59 -7.97 2.96
CA LEU A 64 14.29 -7.49 1.63
C LEU A 64 14.34 -5.96 1.59
N MET A 65 13.71 -5.28 2.55
CA MET A 65 13.69 -3.82 2.61
C MET A 65 15.07 -3.24 2.88
N ALA A 66 15.88 -3.86 3.72
CA ALA A 66 17.27 -3.46 3.95
C ALA A 66 18.10 -3.56 2.66
N ARG A 67 17.96 -4.65 1.90
CA ARG A 67 18.63 -4.84 0.60
C ARG A 67 18.18 -3.80 -0.44
N MET A 68 16.90 -3.47 -0.49
CA MET A 68 16.39 -2.42 -1.38
C MET A 68 16.90 -1.04 -1.01
N GLN A 69 16.96 -0.73 0.29
CA GLN A 69 17.54 0.51 0.80
C GLN A 69 19.02 0.64 0.42
N ASP A 70 19.80 -0.41 0.67
CA ASP A 70 21.24 -0.42 0.36
C ASP A 70 21.49 -0.29 -1.15
N HIS A 71 20.64 -0.91 -1.98
CA HIS A 71 20.70 -0.76 -3.42
C HIS A 71 20.43 0.69 -3.84
N ALA A 72 19.39 1.34 -3.30
CA ALA A 72 19.09 2.73 -3.60
C ALA A 72 20.25 3.67 -3.19
N LYS A 73 20.83 3.47 -1.99
CA LYS A 73 22.03 4.21 -1.54
C LYS A 73 23.23 3.97 -2.45
N ALA A 74 23.49 2.73 -2.84
CA ALA A 74 24.61 2.38 -3.72
C ALA A 74 24.51 3.03 -5.10
N MET A 75 23.28 3.30 -5.57
CA MET A 75 23.06 4.03 -6.83
C MET A 75 23.17 5.56 -6.68
N GLY A 76 23.19 6.09 -5.46
CA GLY A 76 23.36 7.51 -5.18
C GLY A 76 22.11 8.22 -4.62
N THR A 77 21.05 7.48 -4.27
CA THR A 77 19.89 8.09 -3.61
C THR A 77 20.28 8.60 -2.22
N GLU A 78 20.07 9.87 -1.93
CA GLU A 78 20.16 10.41 -0.58
C GLU A 78 18.91 10.02 0.20
N ILE A 79 19.08 9.19 1.26
CA ILE A 79 17.97 8.69 2.08
C ILE A 79 17.98 9.39 3.43
N ILE A 80 16.88 10.06 3.76
CA ILE A 80 16.74 10.88 4.98
C ILE A 80 15.64 10.30 5.88
N GLY A 81 15.99 10.08 7.15
CA GLY A 81 15.05 9.69 8.20
C GLY A 81 14.28 10.91 8.70
N ASP A 82 13.24 11.31 7.97
CA ASP A 82 12.36 12.42 8.31
C ASP A 82 10.91 12.07 7.90
N ILE A 83 9.95 12.87 8.32
CA ILE A 83 8.53 12.72 8.02
C ILE A 83 8.05 14.01 7.36
N ILE A 84 7.52 13.93 6.14
CA ILE A 84 6.90 15.09 5.52
C ILE A 84 5.56 15.35 6.18
N THR A 85 5.40 16.56 6.75
CA THR A 85 4.21 17.00 7.46
C THR A 85 3.37 17.98 6.67
N ASP A 86 3.96 18.67 5.69
CA ASP A 86 3.30 19.64 4.83
C ASP A 86 3.91 19.60 3.41
N LEU A 87 3.08 19.72 2.38
CA LEU A 87 3.49 19.64 0.99
C LEU A 87 2.74 20.66 0.16
N ASP A 88 3.45 21.69 -0.30
CA ASP A 88 2.92 22.72 -1.19
C ASP A 88 3.23 22.37 -2.65
N LEU A 89 2.18 22.03 -3.39
CA LEU A 89 2.22 21.67 -4.81
C LEU A 89 1.61 22.77 -5.71
N SER A 90 1.38 23.96 -5.17
CA SER A 90 0.71 25.05 -5.88
C SER A 90 1.54 25.67 -7.01
N SER A 91 2.87 25.61 -6.89
CA SER A 91 3.82 26.12 -7.88
C SER A 91 5.16 25.40 -7.82
N ARG A 92 5.89 25.38 -8.94
CA ARG A 92 7.25 24.86 -8.99
C ARG A 92 8.29 25.97 -8.78
N PRO A 93 9.41 25.64 -8.08
CA PRO A 93 9.71 24.37 -7.44
C PRO A 93 8.74 24.07 -6.28
N PHE A 94 8.42 22.79 -6.07
CA PHE A 94 7.57 22.33 -4.99
C PHE A 94 8.27 22.43 -3.64
N HIS A 95 7.50 22.65 -2.58
CA HIS A 95 8.04 22.79 -1.23
C HIS A 95 7.43 21.75 -0.28
N ALA A 96 8.27 21.03 0.44
CA ALA A 96 7.85 20.11 1.49
C ALA A 96 8.52 20.47 2.81
N LYS A 97 7.80 20.29 3.94
CA LYS A 97 8.34 20.48 5.28
C LYS A 97 8.45 19.15 6.00
N GLY A 98 9.62 18.89 6.54
CA GLY A 98 9.88 17.76 7.41
C GLY A 98 9.53 18.08 8.87
N ASP A 99 9.19 17.03 9.64
CA ASP A 99 8.98 17.12 11.11
C ASP A 99 10.27 17.56 11.84
N SER A 100 11.43 17.26 11.26
CA SER A 100 12.74 17.76 11.73
C SER A 100 12.91 19.28 11.63
N GLY A 101 11.99 19.98 10.95
CA GLY A 101 12.10 21.40 10.60
C GLY A 101 12.87 21.67 9.30
N THR A 102 13.32 20.63 8.59
CA THR A 102 13.97 20.75 7.28
C THR A 102 12.93 21.13 6.21
N THR A 103 13.31 22.03 5.32
CA THR A 103 12.52 22.34 4.09
C THR A 103 13.16 21.67 2.90
N TYR A 104 12.38 20.92 2.14
CA TYR A 104 12.80 20.31 0.88
C TYR A 104 12.22 21.10 -0.28
N VAL A 105 13.04 21.43 -1.27
CA VAL A 105 12.65 22.18 -2.48
C VAL A 105 12.95 21.29 -3.67
N ALA A 106 11.96 20.95 -4.48
CA ALA A 106 12.09 19.97 -5.54
C ALA A 106 11.40 20.42 -6.83
N ASP A 107 12.00 20.07 -7.97
CA ASP A 107 11.43 20.36 -9.30
C ASP A 107 10.34 19.34 -9.69
N ALA A 108 10.43 18.12 -9.15
CA ALA A 108 9.43 17.07 -9.28
C ALA A 108 9.29 16.27 -7.97
N VAL A 109 8.13 15.60 -7.79
CA VAL A 109 7.81 14.81 -6.58
C VAL A 109 7.24 13.44 -6.97
N VAL A 110 7.74 12.38 -6.33
CA VAL A 110 7.14 11.04 -6.35
C VAL A 110 6.52 10.76 -4.99
N LEU A 111 5.21 10.53 -4.96
CA LEU A 111 4.46 10.11 -3.79
C LEU A 111 4.45 8.58 -3.74
N ALA A 112 5.12 8.00 -2.76
CA ALA A 112 5.26 6.55 -2.54
C ALA A 112 4.89 6.16 -1.10
N THR A 113 3.91 6.85 -0.51
CA THR A 113 3.52 6.74 0.90
C THR A 113 2.76 5.46 1.22
N GLY A 114 2.32 4.71 0.18
CA GLY A 114 1.68 3.41 0.33
C GLY A 114 0.25 3.46 0.88
N ALA A 115 -0.19 2.31 1.40
CA ALA A 115 -1.47 2.15 2.08
C ALA A 115 -1.30 1.26 3.31
N ARG A 116 -2.18 1.40 4.30
CA ARG A 116 -2.19 0.59 5.51
C ARG A 116 -3.43 -0.27 5.55
N ALA A 117 -3.27 -1.53 5.94
CA ALA A 117 -4.40 -2.38 6.27
C ALA A 117 -5.18 -1.76 7.43
N LYS A 118 -6.51 -1.83 7.35
CA LYS A 118 -7.36 -1.47 8.47
C LYS A 118 -7.44 -2.64 9.43
N TRP A 119 -7.29 -2.34 10.71
CA TRP A 119 -7.36 -3.30 11.80
C TRP A 119 -8.56 -3.02 12.69
N LEU A 120 -8.96 -4.01 13.49
CA LEU A 120 -10.06 -3.86 14.44
C LEU A 120 -9.64 -3.13 15.71
N GLY A 121 -8.32 -3.05 15.96
CA GLY A 121 -7.75 -2.40 17.15
C GLY A 121 -7.86 -3.23 18.41
N LEU A 122 -7.89 -4.55 18.31
CA LEU A 122 -7.89 -5.45 19.44
C LEU A 122 -6.44 -5.74 19.90
N GLU A 123 -6.16 -5.71 21.19
CA GLU A 123 -4.85 -6.08 21.74
C GLU A 123 -4.42 -7.48 21.31
N SER A 124 -5.37 -8.42 21.26
CA SER A 124 -5.11 -9.78 20.82
C SER A 124 -4.81 -9.87 19.31
N GLU A 125 -5.42 -9.02 18.50
CA GLU A 125 -5.10 -8.89 17.07
C GLU A 125 -3.64 -8.46 16.92
N GLU A 126 -3.23 -7.40 17.64
CA GLU A 126 -1.85 -6.88 17.60
C GLU A 126 -0.82 -7.93 18.04
N LYS A 127 -1.12 -8.68 19.11
CA LYS A 127 -0.24 -9.72 19.65
C LYS A 127 0.11 -10.81 18.62
N PHE A 128 -0.86 -11.19 17.79
CA PHE A 128 -0.72 -12.30 16.85
C PHE A 128 -0.46 -11.87 15.40
N LYS A 129 -0.25 -10.57 15.12
CA LYS A 129 0.16 -10.12 13.78
C LYS A 129 1.45 -10.81 13.33
N GLY A 130 1.42 -11.39 12.12
CA GLY A 130 2.52 -12.18 11.58
C GLY A 130 2.69 -13.58 12.20
N PHE A 131 1.92 -13.90 13.25
CA PHE A 131 1.94 -15.18 13.96
C PHE A 131 0.56 -15.87 13.95
N GLY A 132 -0.18 -15.69 12.87
CA GLY A 132 -1.50 -16.25 12.70
C GLY A 132 -2.57 -15.22 12.38
N VAL A 133 -2.30 -13.92 12.57
CA VAL A 133 -3.18 -12.82 12.14
C VAL A 133 -2.54 -12.09 10.96
N SER A 134 -3.27 -11.99 9.85
CA SER A 134 -2.85 -11.37 8.58
C SER A 134 -3.94 -10.45 8.03
N ALA A 135 -3.55 -9.54 7.13
CA ALA A 135 -4.46 -8.73 6.32
C ALA A 135 -4.18 -8.89 4.81
N CYS A 136 -3.48 -9.96 4.42
CA CYS A 136 -3.13 -10.23 3.03
C CYS A 136 -3.25 -11.74 2.71
N ALA A 137 -4.35 -12.15 2.11
CA ALA A 137 -4.56 -13.54 1.73
C ALA A 137 -3.57 -14.04 0.67
N THR A 138 -3.16 -13.17 -0.26
CA THR A 138 -2.20 -13.52 -1.31
C THR A 138 -0.77 -13.65 -0.79
N CYS A 139 -0.45 -12.98 0.32
CA CYS A 139 0.86 -13.09 0.97
C CYS A 139 0.95 -14.38 1.79
N ASP A 140 -0.02 -14.60 2.66
CA ASP A 140 0.09 -15.56 3.77
C ASP A 140 -0.78 -16.81 3.60
N GLY A 141 -1.68 -16.85 2.62
CA GLY A 141 -2.64 -17.95 2.45
C GLY A 141 -2.00 -19.32 2.28
N PHE A 142 -0.80 -19.38 1.70
CA PHE A 142 -0.06 -20.63 1.49
C PHE A 142 0.32 -21.33 2.80
N PHE A 143 0.63 -20.58 3.86
CA PHE A 143 1.03 -21.14 5.17
C PHE A 143 -0.10 -21.90 5.86
N TYR A 144 -1.37 -21.69 5.43
CA TYR A 144 -2.54 -22.32 6.03
C TYR A 144 -3.09 -23.51 5.24
N ARG A 145 -2.22 -24.23 4.53
CA ARG A 145 -2.60 -25.45 3.81
C ARG A 145 -3.23 -26.48 4.74
N ASN A 146 -4.43 -26.96 4.34
CA ASN A 146 -5.22 -27.94 5.09
C ASN A 146 -5.58 -27.52 6.53
N GLN A 147 -5.52 -26.21 6.83
CA GLN A 147 -5.90 -25.65 8.12
C GLN A 147 -7.28 -25.01 8.04
N GLU A 148 -7.96 -24.93 9.18
CA GLU A 148 -9.17 -24.12 9.34
C GLU A 148 -8.76 -22.68 9.66
N ILE A 149 -9.37 -21.71 8.96
CA ILE A 149 -9.09 -20.29 9.10
C ILE A 149 -10.37 -19.48 9.17
N VAL A 150 -10.24 -18.25 9.65
CA VAL A 150 -11.33 -17.28 9.64
C VAL A 150 -10.97 -16.06 8.81
N VAL A 151 -11.97 -15.47 8.16
CA VAL A 151 -11.87 -14.19 7.45
C VAL A 151 -12.84 -13.22 8.09
N ILE A 152 -12.38 -12.02 8.44
CA ILE A 152 -13.20 -10.98 9.06
C ILE A 152 -13.50 -9.91 8.03
N GLY A 153 -14.76 -9.73 7.67
CA GLY A 153 -15.14 -8.69 6.74
C GLY A 153 -16.50 -8.95 6.06
N GLY A 154 -16.80 -8.22 4.98
CA GLY A 154 -18.09 -8.38 4.28
C GLY A 154 -18.19 -7.50 3.01
N GLY A 155 -17.12 -6.86 2.59
CA GLY A 155 -16.97 -6.18 1.30
C GLY A 155 -16.30 -7.06 0.25
N ASN A 156 -16.03 -6.51 -0.93
CA ASN A 156 -15.35 -7.22 -2.03
C ASN A 156 -14.06 -7.88 -1.56
N THR A 157 -13.19 -7.14 -0.88
CA THR A 157 -11.91 -7.66 -0.36
C THR A 157 -12.11 -8.94 0.48
N ALA A 158 -13.07 -8.94 1.42
CA ALA A 158 -13.30 -10.10 2.27
C ALA A 158 -13.82 -11.32 1.49
N VAL A 159 -14.67 -11.10 0.50
CA VAL A 159 -15.21 -12.17 -0.35
C VAL A 159 -14.14 -12.72 -1.29
N GLU A 160 -13.35 -11.85 -1.90
CA GLU A 160 -12.24 -12.24 -2.79
C GLU A 160 -11.17 -13.01 -2.02
N GLU A 161 -10.76 -12.52 -0.85
CA GLU A 161 -9.78 -13.19 0.01
C GLU A 161 -10.30 -14.54 0.52
N ALA A 162 -11.55 -14.62 0.98
CA ALA A 162 -12.16 -15.88 1.40
C ALA A 162 -12.16 -16.91 0.26
N LEU A 163 -12.55 -16.50 -0.95
CA LEU A 163 -12.51 -17.36 -2.14
C LEU A 163 -11.08 -17.79 -2.49
N PHE A 164 -10.13 -16.88 -2.44
CA PHE A 164 -8.72 -17.19 -2.71
C PHE A 164 -8.16 -18.21 -1.72
N LEU A 165 -8.42 -18.02 -0.43
CA LEU A 165 -7.94 -18.86 0.64
C LEU A 165 -8.46 -20.30 0.59
N THR A 166 -9.61 -20.57 -0.07
CA THR A 166 -10.11 -21.94 -0.29
C THR A 166 -9.18 -22.82 -1.13
N LYS A 167 -8.21 -22.20 -1.85
CA LYS A 167 -7.17 -22.94 -2.59
C LYS A 167 -6.24 -23.68 -1.65
N PHE A 168 -6.08 -23.19 -0.43
CA PHE A 168 -5.15 -23.70 0.58
C PHE A 168 -5.89 -24.30 1.78
N ALA A 169 -6.75 -23.55 2.41
CA ALA A 169 -7.45 -23.94 3.61
C ALA A 169 -8.38 -25.15 3.41
N SER A 170 -8.54 -25.93 4.47
CA SER A 170 -9.56 -26.97 4.53
C SER A 170 -10.97 -26.40 4.72
N LYS A 171 -11.06 -25.31 5.51
CA LYS A 171 -12.32 -24.59 5.79
C LYS A 171 -12.01 -23.10 6.00
N VAL A 172 -12.91 -22.24 5.52
CA VAL A 172 -12.88 -20.79 5.70
C VAL A 172 -14.19 -20.35 6.37
N THR A 173 -14.13 -19.83 7.58
CA THR A 173 -15.31 -19.23 8.24
C THR A 173 -15.29 -17.73 8.01
N LEU A 174 -16.24 -17.20 7.24
CA LEU A 174 -16.37 -15.77 6.99
C LEU A 174 -17.21 -15.11 8.07
N ILE A 175 -16.59 -14.34 8.94
CA ILE A 175 -17.27 -13.67 10.07
C ILE A 175 -17.74 -12.30 9.62
N HIS A 176 -19.06 -12.08 9.64
CA HIS A 176 -19.65 -10.80 9.28
C HIS A 176 -20.70 -10.33 10.30
N ARG A 177 -20.65 -9.02 10.63
CA ARG A 177 -21.52 -8.42 11.66
C ARG A 177 -22.96 -8.17 11.23
N ARG A 178 -23.32 -8.43 9.96
CA ARG A 178 -24.65 -8.27 9.37
C ARG A 178 -25.12 -9.60 8.80
N ASP A 179 -26.32 -9.60 8.24
CA ASP A 179 -26.95 -10.73 7.55
C ASP A 179 -26.69 -10.76 6.05
N GLU A 180 -26.06 -9.72 5.51
CA GLU A 180 -25.74 -9.60 4.08
C GLU A 180 -24.36 -9.01 3.84
N LEU A 181 -23.73 -9.47 2.75
CA LEU A 181 -22.44 -8.94 2.28
C LEU A 181 -22.66 -7.71 1.41
N ARG A 182 -21.67 -6.81 1.42
CA ARG A 182 -21.64 -5.60 0.58
C ARG A 182 -20.76 -5.76 -0.66
N ALA A 183 -20.44 -6.99 -1.03
CA ALA A 183 -19.66 -7.32 -2.21
C ALA A 183 -20.54 -7.34 -3.46
N GLU A 184 -19.90 -7.42 -4.62
CA GLU A 184 -20.58 -7.63 -5.89
C GLU A 184 -21.38 -8.95 -5.88
N LYS A 185 -22.57 -8.92 -6.48
CA LYS A 185 -23.49 -10.07 -6.48
C LYS A 185 -22.86 -11.33 -7.04
N ILE A 186 -22.02 -11.23 -8.07
CA ILE A 186 -21.34 -12.38 -8.67
C ILE A 186 -20.31 -13.00 -7.71
N LEU A 187 -19.64 -12.20 -6.90
CA LEU A 187 -18.69 -12.66 -5.88
C LEU A 187 -19.42 -13.34 -4.73
N ILE A 188 -20.54 -12.76 -4.28
CA ILE A 188 -21.39 -13.36 -3.26
C ILE A 188 -21.92 -14.72 -3.72
N ASP A 189 -22.42 -14.82 -4.96
CA ASP A 189 -22.93 -16.09 -5.52
C ASP A 189 -21.83 -17.18 -5.56
N ARG A 190 -20.61 -16.82 -5.96
CA ARG A 190 -19.45 -17.74 -5.94
C ARG A 190 -19.09 -18.18 -4.52
N LEU A 191 -19.08 -17.25 -3.57
CA LEU A 191 -18.79 -17.55 -2.16
C LEU A 191 -19.83 -18.50 -1.58
N MET A 192 -21.12 -18.22 -1.77
CA MET A 192 -22.22 -19.04 -1.21
C MET A 192 -22.29 -20.44 -1.82
N LYS A 193 -21.75 -20.64 -3.03
CA LYS A 193 -21.65 -21.96 -3.68
C LYS A 193 -20.39 -22.73 -3.31
N ASN A 194 -19.44 -22.11 -2.64
CA ASN A 194 -18.17 -22.75 -2.29
C ASN A 194 -18.31 -23.63 -1.06
N PRO A 195 -18.13 -24.97 -1.15
CA PRO A 195 -18.36 -25.88 -0.04
C PRO A 195 -17.36 -25.74 1.12
N LYS A 196 -16.26 -25.01 0.92
CA LYS A 196 -15.26 -24.76 1.95
C LYS A 196 -15.53 -23.48 2.74
N ILE A 197 -16.48 -22.62 2.30
CA ILE A 197 -16.76 -21.35 2.97
C ILE A 197 -18.06 -21.46 3.76
N GLU A 198 -17.98 -21.12 5.03
CA GLU A 198 -19.14 -21.03 5.94
C GLU A 198 -19.29 -19.59 6.43
N PRO A 199 -20.32 -18.84 5.97
CA PRO A 199 -20.61 -17.52 6.50
C PRO A 199 -21.19 -17.60 7.91
N LEU A 200 -20.59 -16.84 8.84
CA LEU A 200 -21.08 -16.65 10.19
C LEU A 200 -21.64 -15.24 10.34
N TRP A 201 -22.96 -15.14 10.23
CA TRP A 201 -23.71 -13.89 10.25
C TRP A 201 -23.90 -13.34 11.66
N PHE A 202 -24.09 -12.01 11.76
CA PHE A 202 -24.33 -11.29 13.02
C PHE A 202 -23.22 -11.45 14.05
N HIS A 203 -21.98 -11.77 13.63
CA HIS A 203 -20.86 -11.92 14.54
C HIS A 203 -19.75 -10.92 14.24
N GLN A 204 -19.06 -10.52 15.29
CA GLN A 204 -17.84 -9.73 15.22
C GLN A 204 -16.73 -10.39 16.04
N LEU A 205 -15.49 -10.22 15.59
CA LEU A 205 -14.32 -10.67 16.34
C LEU A 205 -14.25 -9.92 17.67
N LYS A 206 -14.06 -10.66 18.76
CA LYS A 206 -13.85 -10.10 20.09
C LYS A 206 -12.41 -10.29 20.58
N GLU A 207 -11.86 -11.46 20.32
CA GLU A 207 -10.53 -11.84 20.81
C GLU A 207 -9.92 -12.89 19.87
N VAL A 208 -8.63 -12.81 19.65
CA VAL A 208 -7.80 -13.89 19.09
C VAL A 208 -7.07 -14.54 20.23
N TYR A 209 -7.03 -15.86 20.31
CA TYR A 209 -6.30 -16.58 21.32
C TYR A 209 -5.38 -17.64 20.72
N GLY A 210 -4.36 -18.03 21.48
CA GLY A 210 -3.37 -19.01 21.04
C GLY A 210 -2.26 -19.22 22.05
N THR A 211 -1.17 -19.80 21.58
CA THR A 211 0.02 -20.14 22.40
C THR A 211 1.03 -19.00 22.39
N ASP A 212 1.87 -18.95 23.45
CA ASP A 212 2.96 -18.00 23.59
C ASP A 212 4.32 -18.61 23.20
N ALA A 213 4.45 -19.91 23.21
CA ALA A 213 5.69 -20.62 22.91
C ALA A 213 5.44 -21.98 22.23
N PRO A 214 5.54 -22.07 20.90
CA PRO A 214 5.72 -20.98 19.95
C PRO A 214 4.50 -20.06 19.91
N LEU A 215 4.72 -18.77 19.57
CA LEU A 215 3.63 -17.84 19.37
C LEU A 215 2.80 -18.26 18.15
N GLY A 216 1.49 -18.38 18.32
CA GLY A 216 0.61 -18.80 17.23
C GLY A 216 -0.86 -18.86 17.61
N VAL A 217 -1.72 -18.65 16.61
CA VAL A 217 -3.19 -18.66 16.78
C VAL A 217 -3.71 -20.10 16.95
N GLU A 218 -4.65 -20.27 17.89
CA GLU A 218 -5.42 -21.51 18.10
C GLU A 218 -6.92 -21.31 17.88
N GLY A 219 -7.39 -20.06 17.89
CA GLY A 219 -8.79 -19.77 17.65
C GLY A 219 -9.16 -18.32 17.89
N VAL A 220 -10.45 -18.06 17.74
CA VAL A 220 -11.05 -16.74 17.97
C VAL A 220 -12.29 -16.86 18.84
N LYS A 221 -12.53 -15.84 19.66
CA LYS A 221 -13.84 -15.61 20.29
C LYS A 221 -14.60 -14.60 19.46
N VAL A 222 -15.82 -14.98 19.07
CA VAL A 222 -16.72 -14.10 18.33
C VAL A 222 -17.93 -13.77 19.19
N LYS A 223 -18.42 -12.54 19.03
CA LYS A 223 -19.60 -12.06 19.75
C LYS A 223 -20.76 -11.88 18.78
N HIS A 224 -21.90 -12.50 19.05
CA HIS A 224 -23.13 -12.23 18.32
C HIS A 224 -23.62 -10.81 18.63
N VAL A 225 -23.79 -9.97 17.58
CA VAL A 225 -24.03 -8.53 17.77
C VAL A 225 -25.39 -8.19 18.37
N GLN A 226 -26.40 -9.10 18.25
CA GLN A 226 -27.76 -8.88 18.76
C GLN A 226 -27.95 -9.49 20.15
N THR A 227 -27.47 -10.73 20.36
CA THR A 227 -27.69 -11.46 21.64
C THR A 227 -26.59 -11.21 22.66
N GLY A 228 -25.37 -10.81 22.17
CA GLY A 228 -24.20 -10.66 23.01
C GLY A 228 -23.50 -11.98 23.37
N GLU A 229 -24.02 -13.10 22.89
CA GLU A 229 -23.44 -14.44 23.11
C GLU A 229 -22.02 -14.52 22.53
N ILE A 230 -21.13 -15.20 23.25
CA ILE A 230 -19.75 -15.41 22.83
C ILE A 230 -19.56 -16.87 22.47
N THR A 231 -19.00 -17.10 21.29
CA THR A 231 -18.71 -18.44 20.77
C THR A 231 -17.22 -18.53 20.44
N ASP A 232 -16.61 -19.67 20.80
CA ASP A 232 -15.24 -20.00 20.45
C ASP A 232 -15.22 -20.72 19.10
N ILE A 233 -14.32 -20.29 18.20
CA ILE A 233 -14.10 -20.91 16.89
C ILE A 233 -12.63 -21.30 16.79
N PRO A 234 -12.30 -22.59 16.83
CA PRO A 234 -10.94 -23.07 16.59
C PRO A 234 -10.49 -22.71 15.17
N CYS A 235 -9.30 -22.14 15.03
CA CYS A 235 -8.68 -21.86 13.73
C CYS A 235 -7.17 -21.64 13.90
N LYS A 236 -6.43 -21.75 12.80
CA LYS A 236 -4.98 -21.54 12.80
C LYS A 236 -4.57 -20.22 12.16
N GLY A 237 -5.50 -19.57 11.45
CA GLY A 237 -5.27 -18.28 10.82
C GLY A 237 -6.48 -17.37 10.88
N VAL A 238 -6.22 -16.08 11.03
CA VAL A 238 -7.22 -15.00 11.07
C VAL A 238 -6.85 -13.96 10.01
N PHE A 239 -7.69 -13.79 9.01
CA PHE A 239 -7.50 -12.79 7.95
C PHE A 239 -8.44 -11.61 8.16
N VAL A 240 -7.86 -10.43 8.44
CA VAL A 240 -8.63 -9.21 8.70
C VAL A 240 -8.82 -8.46 7.39
N ALA A 241 -9.95 -8.68 6.74
CA ALA A 241 -10.27 -8.18 5.40
C ALA A 241 -11.33 -7.06 5.44
N ILE A 242 -11.08 -6.03 6.26
CA ILE A 242 -11.99 -4.87 6.42
C ILE A 242 -11.58 -3.65 5.56
N GLY A 243 -10.65 -3.87 4.64
CA GLY A 243 -10.15 -2.90 3.68
C GLY A 243 -8.81 -2.25 4.07
N HIS A 244 -8.35 -1.36 3.21
CA HIS A 244 -7.12 -0.61 3.37
C HIS A 244 -7.41 0.89 3.41
N ALA A 245 -6.48 1.67 3.90
CA ALA A 245 -6.49 3.12 3.87
C ALA A 245 -5.19 3.60 3.19
N PRO A 246 -5.27 4.23 2.01
CA PRO A 246 -4.11 4.83 1.39
C PRO A 246 -3.60 5.99 2.26
N ALA A 247 -2.27 6.16 2.32
CA ALA A 247 -1.64 7.23 3.09
C ALA A 247 -1.59 8.53 2.25
N SER A 248 -2.76 9.09 1.95
CA SER A 248 -2.96 10.24 1.07
C SER A 248 -3.23 11.55 1.82
N GLU A 249 -3.10 11.58 3.14
CA GLU A 249 -3.45 12.75 3.98
C GLU A 249 -2.72 14.03 3.54
N LEU A 250 -1.47 13.93 3.08
CA LEU A 250 -0.68 15.06 2.59
C LEU A 250 -1.24 15.72 1.33
N VAL A 251 -2.04 14.98 0.55
CA VAL A 251 -2.43 15.40 -0.82
C VAL A 251 -3.93 15.29 -1.10
N LYS A 252 -4.73 14.81 -0.14
CA LYS A 252 -6.18 14.54 -0.32
C LYS A 252 -7.02 15.76 -0.73
N ASP A 253 -6.55 16.97 -0.37
CA ASP A 253 -7.25 18.23 -0.65
C ASP A 253 -6.72 18.90 -1.93
N VAL A 254 -5.67 18.36 -2.56
CA VAL A 254 -4.97 18.95 -3.72
C VAL A 254 -4.98 18.03 -4.93
N LEU A 255 -4.90 16.71 -4.73
CA LEU A 255 -4.95 15.72 -5.79
C LEU A 255 -6.32 15.04 -5.85
N GLU A 256 -6.71 14.64 -7.04
CA GLU A 256 -7.89 13.81 -7.23
C GLU A 256 -7.71 12.44 -6.57
N THR A 257 -8.73 12.01 -5.81
CA THR A 257 -8.75 10.71 -5.14
C THR A 257 -10.05 9.96 -5.41
N HIS A 258 -10.00 8.64 -5.37
CA HIS A 258 -11.17 7.77 -5.50
C HIS A 258 -11.16 6.64 -4.46
N MET A 259 -12.27 5.89 -4.36
CA MET A 259 -12.40 4.64 -3.55
C MET A 259 -11.86 4.76 -2.11
N GLY A 260 -12.11 5.89 -1.45
CA GLY A 260 -11.72 6.09 -0.04
C GLY A 260 -10.32 6.64 0.16
N GLY A 261 -9.78 7.35 -0.84
CA GLY A 261 -8.56 8.14 -0.70
C GLY A 261 -7.37 7.71 -1.58
N TYR A 262 -7.54 6.72 -2.46
CA TYR A 262 -6.48 6.36 -3.41
C TYR A 262 -6.28 7.50 -4.42
N VAL A 263 -5.03 7.88 -4.63
CA VAL A 263 -4.67 8.94 -5.58
C VAL A 263 -4.93 8.45 -7.01
N VAL A 264 -5.59 9.30 -7.81
CA VAL A 264 -5.86 9.03 -9.22
C VAL A 264 -4.63 9.37 -10.04
N THR A 265 -4.23 8.45 -10.91
CA THR A 265 -3.20 8.66 -11.93
C THR A 265 -3.81 8.53 -13.32
N LYS A 266 -3.13 9.06 -14.34
CA LYS A 266 -3.51 8.81 -15.72
C LYS A 266 -3.48 7.30 -16.04
N PRO A 267 -4.30 6.81 -16.96
CA PRO A 267 -4.23 5.42 -17.40
C PRO A 267 -2.82 5.04 -17.88
N ASP A 268 -2.35 3.86 -17.45
CA ASP A 268 -1.03 3.31 -17.79
C ASP A 268 0.18 4.20 -17.42
N SER A 269 -0.01 5.11 -16.44
CA SER A 269 0.98 6.09 -16.02
C SER A 269 0.94 6.30 -14.50
N THR A 270 1.97 6.92 -13.95
CA THR A 270 2.05 7.39 -12.56
C THR A 270 1.79 8.90 -12.42
N GLU A 271 1.56 9.60 -13.53
CA GLU A 271 1.26 11.04 -13.54
C GLU A 271 -0.07 11.32 -12.83
N THR A 272 -0.05 12.31 -11.94
CA THR A 272 -1.25 12.82 -11.26
C THR A 272 -1.90 13.97 -12.05
N SER A 273 -2.90 14.63 -11.46
CA SER A 273 -3.49 15.84 -12.02
C SER A 273 -2.56 17.07 -12.02
N ILE A 274 -1.45 17.03 -11.26
CA ILE A 274 -0.48 18.12 -11.17
C ILE A 274 0.80 17.72 -11.94
N PRO A 275 1.19 18.46 -12.99
CA PRO A 275 2.40 18.21 -13.75
C PRO A 275 3.66 18.24 -12.86
N GLY A 276 4.51 17.22 -12.97
CA GLY A 276 5.70 17.05 -12.13
C GLY A 276 5.44 16.34 -10.79
N VAL A 277 4.19 15.93 -10.53
CA VAL A 277 3.82 15.13 -9.36
C VAL A 277 3.35 13.75 -9.83
N PHE A 278 4.03 12.72 -9.35
CA PHE A 278 3.79 11.32 -9.67
C PHE A 278 3.38 10.55 -8.41
N ALA A 279 2.54 9.54 -8.56
CA ALA A 279 2.12 8.70 -7.44
C ALA A 279 2.29 7.22 -7.80
N ALA A 280 2.87 6.43 -6.87
CA ALA A 280 3.26 5.06 -7.12
C ALA A 280 2.99 4.14 -5.93
N GLY A 281 2.80 2.86 -6.23
CA GLY A 281 2.55 1.82 -5.23
C GLY A 281 1.13 1.84 -4.68
N ASP A 282 0.99 1.30 -3.48
CA ASP A 282 -0.32 1.09 -2.85
C ASP A 282 -1.07 2.40 -2.54
N LEU A 283 -0.43 3.55 -2.69
CA LEU A 283 -1.10 4.85 -2.64
C LEU A 283 -2.13 5.01 -3.79
N THR A 284 -1.89 4.36 -4.92
CA THR A 284 -2.74 4.38 -6.13
C THR A 284 -3.36 3.02 -6.42
N ASP A 285 -2.65 1.92 -6.09
CA ASP A 285 -3.07 0.55 -6.38
C ASP A 285 -4.04 0.02 -5.33
N HIS A 286 -5.33 0.21 -5.58
CA HIS A 286 -6.39 -0.37 -4.74
C HIS A 286 -6.67 -1.84 -5.06
N LYS A 287 -6.07 -2.41 -6.12
CA LYS A 287 -6.41 -3.70 -6.69
C LYS A 287 -5.42 -4.81 -6.33
N TYR A 288 -4.14 -4.62 -6.59
CA TYR A 288 -3.13 -5.68 -6.44
C TYR A 288 -2.43 -5.61 -5.09
N ARG A 289 -1.93 -4.42 -4.71
CA ARG A 289 -1.21 -4.18 -3.44
C ARG A 289 -0.11 -5.22 -3.18
N GLN A 290 0.77 -5.36 -4.18
CA GLN A 290 1.90 -6.28 -4.11
C GLN A 290 3.22 -5.53 -4.13
N ALA A 291 4.23 -6.07 -3.43
CA ALA A 291 5.57 -5.47 -3.40
C ALA A 291 6.15 -5.28 -4.80
N VAL A 292 5.99 -6.29 -5.67
CA VAL A 292 6.52 -6.27 -7.02
C VAL A 292 5.79 -5.26 -7.93
N THR A 293 4.45 -5.11 -7.81
CA THR A 293 3.72 -4.09 -8.55
C THR A 293 4.08 -2.70 -8.06
N SER A 294 4.22 -2.50 -6.75
CA SER A 294 4.69 -1.24 -6.17
C SER A 294 6.09 -0.87 -6.66
N ALA A 295 7.03 -1.82 -6.71
CA ALA A 295 8.36 -1.59 -7.27
C ALA A 295 8.29 -1.23 -8.76
N GLY A 296 7.46 -1.91 -9.55
CA GLY A 296 7.23 -1.59 -10.97
C GLY A 296 6.70 -0.18 -11.16
N MET A 297 5.73 0.25 -10.34
CA MET A 297 5.21 1.62 -10.38
C MET A 297 6.27 2.65 -9.95
N GLY A 298 7.13 2.33 -8.98
CA GLY A 298 8.26 3.18 -8.61
C GLY A 298 9.25 3.41 -9.76
N CYS A 299 9.52 2.35 -10.54
CA CYS A 299 10.29 2.45 -11.77
C CYS A 299 9.61 3.38 -12.79
N MET A 300 8.32 3.21 -13.05
CA MET A 300 7.53 4.06 -13.95
C MET A 300 7.61 5.52 -13.53
N ALA A 301 7.35 5.82 -12.25
CA ALA A 301 7.36 7.18 -11.72
C ALA A 301 8.72 7.88 -11.91
N ALA A 302 9.81 7.17 -11.69
CA ALA A 302 11.14 7.74 -11.90
C ALA A 302 11.44 8.03 -13.38
N LEU A 303 11.05 7.15 -14.29
CA LEU A 303 11.22 7.34 -15.73
C LEU A 303 10.34 8.47 -16.28
N GLU A 304 9.12 8.60 -15.78
CA GLU A 304 8.21 9.70 -16.13
C GLU A 304 8.71 11.03 -15.57
N ALA A 305 9.23 11.04 -14.33
CA ALA A 305 9.87 12.23 -13.76
C ALA A 305 11.10 12.66 -14.55
N GLU A 306 11.93 11.73 -15.01
CA GLU A 306 13.09 12.03 -15.89
C GLU A 306 12.66 12.73 -17.17
N ARG A 307 11.64 12.19 -17.87
CA ARG A 307 11.12 12.79 -19.10
C ARG A 307 10.57 14.18 -18.85
N PHE A 308 9.74 14.33 -17.82
CA PHE A 308 9.17 15.61 -17.43
C PHE A 308 10.25 16.66 -17.14
N LEU A 309 11.28 16.32 -16.37
CA LEU A 309 12.38 17.22 -16.04
C LEU A 309 13.25 17.57 -17.27
N GLY A 310 13.41 16.64 -18.22
CA GLY A 310 14.06 16.90 -19.49
C GLY A 310 13.31 17.92 -20.35
N GLU A 311 12.00 17.76 -20.49
CA GLU A 311 11.15 18.68 -21.25
C GLU A 311 11.15 20.10 -20.67
N VAL A 312 11.12 20.21 -19.33
CA VAL A 312 11.13 21.51 -18.64
C VAL A 312 12.50 22.17 -18.70
N GLY A 313 13.60 21.43 -18.59
CA GLY A 313 14.96 21.96 -18.69
C GLY A 313 15.27 22.55 -20.07
N ASP A 314 14.66 22.02 -21.12
CA ASP A 314 14.76 22.57 -22.48
C ASP A 314 13.96 23.88 -22.67
N ASP A 315 12.96 24.12 -21.79
CA ASP A 315 12.11 25.33 -21.83
C ASP A 315 12.65 26.50 -20.98
N GLU A 316 13.57 26.28 -20.04
CA GLU A 316 14.20 27.37 -19.26
C GLU A 316 15.02 28.37 -20.12
N GLY A 317 15.17 28.11 -21.42
CA GLY A 317 15.68 29.03 -22.42
C GLY A 317 14.62 29.89 -23.13
N LYS A 318 13.32 29.67 -22.85
CA LYS A 318 12.20 30.38 -23.46
C LYS A 318 11.27 30.87 -22.37
N ASP A 319 11.01 32.19 -22.34
CA ASP A 319 10.07 32.89 -21.47
C ASP A 319 8.69 32.18 -21.51
N THR A 320 8.38 31.35 -20.49
CA THR A 320 7.15 30.58 -20.42
C THR A 320 6.16 31.21 -19.44
N SER A 321 5.52 32.25 -19.87
CA SER A 321 4.17 32.60 -19.40
C SER A 321 3.16 31.65 -20.10
N LEU A 322 3.03 30.40 -19.62
CA LEU A 322 2.05 29.46 -20.18
C LEU A 322 0.67 29.68 -19.53
N PRO A 323 -0.38 29.91 -20.33
CA PRO A 323 -1.74 29.84 -19.82
C PRO A 323 -2.17 28.38 -19.63
N LEU A 324 -2.78 28.09 -18.48
CA LEU A 324 -3.46 26.85 -18.21
C LEU A 324 -4.56 26.60 -19.25
N GLY A 325 -4.33 25.65 -20.16
CA GLY A 325 -5.30 25.31 -21.18
C GLY A 325 -4.91 24.06 -21.97
N TYR A 326 -5.11 22.86 -21.40
CA TYR A 326 -5.06 21.62 -22.16
C TYR A 326 -6.45 21.26 -22.69
N GLY A 327 -6.68 21.63 -23.94
CA GLY A 327 -7.75 21.09 -24.77
C GLY A 327 -7.13 20.22 -25.87
N ALA A 328 -6.92 18.95 -25.63
CA ALA A 328 -6.53 18.01 -26.67
C ALA A 328 -7.75 17.68 -27.54
N LYS A 329 -7.78 18.16 -28.76
CA LYS A 329 -8.66 17.63 -29.83
C LYS A 329 -8.09 16.30 -30.26
N VAL A 330 -8.79 15.22 -29.97
CA VAL A 330 -8.59 13.94 -30.65
C VAL A 330 -9.10 14.08 -32.08
N ASN A 331 -8.20 14.06 -33.04
CA ASN A 331 -8.58 13.90 -34.45
C ASN A 331 -8.96 12.42 -34.66
N SER A 332 -10.25 12.20 -34.88
CA SER A 332 -10.77 10.99 -35.50
C SER A 332 -10.51 11.09 -37.00
N ASP A 333 -9.56 10.34 -37.54
CA ASP A 333 -9.51 9.90 -38.93
C ASP A 333 -8.31 8.95 -39.12
N ALA A 334 -8.58 7.62 -39.09
CA ALA A 334 -8.12 6.56 -39.98
C ALA A 334 -8.46 5.17 -39.38
#